data_080345591a250b3cf2c7cb7c4094dfcc
#
_entry.id   080345591a250b3cf2c7cb7c4094dfcc
#
_cell.length_a   1.000
_cell.length_b   1.000
_cell.length_c   1.000
_cell.angle_alpha   90.00
_cell.angle_beta   90.00
_cell.angle_gamma   90.00
#
_symmetry.space_group_name_H-M   'P 1'
#
loop_
_entity.id
_entity.type
_entity.pdbx_description
1 polymer ?
#
loop_
_entity_poly.entity_id
_entity_poly.type
_entity_poly.pdbx_seq_one_letter_code
_entity_poly.pdbx_strand_id
1 'polypeptide(L)'
;MPHGNAPLTPIGRLRMVQLVEDQGLTFEAAAAASNVAKSTAHTWVLRWRSAGPGQRASLACLEDRPSRPRRSPRLLSSQDHDRVCELRRRTGWGPRLIASQLSLPHSTVSRCLERRGCSRRPKPSRGEVVRHEWPCPGDLLQMDVKRFARFSSPGHAVTGDRSRSGADKRERVGYELAHSVIDDHSRIAFTELHPDERAETVTAFTERALAFFRGLGIEPRRIQTDNHFSYVKNRSLRELLAAEGISHHTIRPRTPRHNGKVERYQQTLKREWGLGQRYRSSAHRARALPHWLEHYNTARRHSEIGNRPPISRVRKVLRQDS
;
A
#
# COMPACT_ATOMS: atom_id res chain seq x y z
N MET A 1 8.85 32.77 -8.98
CA MET A 1 10.15 32.61 -8.30
C MET A 1 11.19 32.39 -9.36
N PRO A 2 12.37 33.06 -9.26
CA PRO A 2 13.46 32.79 -10.19
C PRO A 2 13.89 31.33 -10.11
N HIS A 3 14.24 30.76 -11.25
CA HIS A 3 14.76 29.39 -11.31
C HIS A 3 16.02 29.28 -10.44
N GLY A 4 16.14 28.20 -9.62
CA GLY A 4 17.26 28.04 -8.67
C GLY A 4 18.66 28.08 -9.30
N ASN A 5 18.76 27.87 -10.61
CA ASN A 5 19.99 27.93 -11.42
C ASN A 5 20.08 29.20 -12.28
N ALA A 6 19.26 30.23 -12.00
CA ALA A 6 19.35 31.47 -12.75
C ALA A 6 20.69 32.19 -12.40
N PRO A 7 21.51 32.57 -13.41
CA PRO A 7 22.81 33.22 -13.19
C PRO A 7 22.68 34.55 -12.44
N LEU A 8 21.52 35.19 -12.49
CA LEU A 8 21.24 36.43 -11.79
C LEU A 8 19.88 36.40 -11.12
N THR A 9 19.86 36.68 -9.82
CA THR A 9 18.65 36.96 -9.03
C THR A 9 18.11 38.37 -9.36
N PRO A 10 16.84 38.74 -9.03
CA PRO A 10 16.37 40.12 -9.18
C PRO A 10 17.26 41.15 -8.52
N ILE A 11 17.86 40.85 -7.36
CA ILE A 11 18.81 41.70 -6.67
C ILE A 11 20.13 41.78 -7.45
N GLY A 12 20.63 40.70 -8.01
CA GLY A 12 21.83 40.71 -8.86
C GLY A 12 21.60 41.52 -10.13
N ARG A 13 20.38 41.44 -10.73
CA ARG A 13 19.97 42.28 -11.86
C ARG A 13 19.90 43.76 -11.50
N LEU A 14 19.42 44.10 -10.29
CA LEU A 14 19.42 45.47 -9.79
C LEU A 14 20.83 46.02 -9.67
N ARG A 15 21.75 45.28 -9.08
CA ARG A 15 23.15 45.68 -8.97
C ARG A 15 23.77 45.95 -10.35
N MET A 16 23.52 45.06 -11.30
CA MET A 16 24.00 45.27 -12.68
C MET A 16 23.39 46.51 -13.35
N VAL A 17 22.11 46.77 -13.12
CA VAL A 17 21.44 48.01 -13.60
C VAL A 17 22.07 49.22 -12.96
N GLN A 18 22.36 49.22 -11.65
CA GLN A 18 23.00 50.33 -10.93
C GLN A 18 24.40 50.65 -11.43
N LEU A 19 25.17 49.65 -11.86
CA LEU A 19 26.48 49.86 -12.50
C LEU A 19 26.34 50.72 -13.76
N VAL A 20 25.26 50.58 -14.49
CA VAL A 20 25.03 51.37 -15.71
C VAL A 20 24.38 52.71 -15.39
N GLU A 21 23.31 52.76 -14.58
CA GLU A 21 22.48 53.93 -14.32
C GLU A 21 23.16 54.92 -13.37
N ASP A 22 23.81 54.42 -12.29
CA ASP A 22 24.33 55.25 -11.22
C ASP A 22 25.85 55.52 -11.40
N GLN A 23 26.58 54.52 -11.96
CA GLN A 23 28.03 54.60 -12.11
C GLN A 23 28.48 54.88 -13.55
N GLY A 24 27.57 54.94 -14.52
CA GLY A 24 27.87 55.30 -15.89
C GLY A 24 28.69 54.24 -16.66
N LEU A 25 28.74 52.99 -16.21
CA LEU A 25 29.45 51.90 -16.92
C LEU A 25 28.78 51.59 -18.25
N THR A 26 29.57 51.13 -19.21
CA THR A 26 29.03 50.58 -20.47
C THR A 26 28.32 49.24 -20.19
N PHE A 27 27.37 48.90 -21.06
CA PHE A 27 26.66 47.58 -20.99
C PHE A 27 27.66 46.41 -20.96
N GLU A 28 28.74 46.55 -21.65
CA GLU A 28 29.80 45.52 -21.73
C GLU A 28 30.55 45.37 -20.42
N ALA A 29 30.93 46.47 -19.79
CA ALA A 29 31.62 46.48 -18.49
C ALA A 29 30.71 45.96 -17.38
N ALA A 30 29.42 46.38 -17.36
CA ALA A 30 28.41 45.90 -16.38
C ALA A 30 28.10 44.40 -16.57
N ALA A 31 28.05 43.92 -17.81
CA ALA A 31 27.84 42.51 -18.13
C ALA A 31 29.07 41.67 -17.67
N ALA A 32 30.28 42.11 -17.93
CA ALA A 32 31.49 41.43 -17.48
C ALA A 32 31.57 41.38 -15.96
N ALA A 33 31.29 42.49 -15.25
CA ALA A 33 31.25 42.54 -13.79
C ALA A 33 30.18 41.58 -13.18
N SER A 34 29.12 41.30 -13.93
CA SER A 34 28.01 40.41 -13.51
C SER A 34 28.15 39.00 -14.06
N ASN A 35 29.19 38.67 -14.79
CA ASN A 35 29.43 37.39 -15.47
C ASN A 35 28.27 36.93 -16.34
N VAL A 36 27.75 37.84 -17.19
CA VAL A 36 26.67 37.59 -18.15
C VAL A 36 27.02 38.19 -19.51
N ALA A 37 26.22 37.78 -20.55
CA ALA A 37 26.37 38.32 -21.87
C ALA A 37 25.92 39.81 -21.92
N LYS A 38 26.54 40.64 -22.77
CA LYS A 38 26.16 42.04 -23.03
C LYS A 38 24.67 42.21 -23.38
N SER A 39 24.10 41.31 -24.15
CA SER A 39 22.66 41.31 -24.50
C SER A 39 21.77 41.12 -23.28
N THR A 40 22.20 40.38 -22.27
CA THR A 40 21.51 40.21 -21.00
C THR A 40 21.49 41.53 -20.19
N ALA A 41 22.62 42.17 -20.06
CA ALA A 41 22.70 43.51 -19.39
C ALA A 41 21.84 44.54 -20.08
N HIS A 42 21.94 44.64 -21.41
CA HIS A 42 21.09 45.53 -22.22
C HIS A 42 19.59 45.28 -21.99
N THR A 43 19.16 44.02 -22.00
CA THR A 43 17.74 43.66 -21.78
C THR A 43 17.22 44.10 -20.41
N TRP A 44 18.01 43.88 -19.33
CA TRP A 44 17.58 44.24 -17.99
C TRP A 44 17.61 45.73 -17.74
N VAL A 45 18.58 46.44 -18.27
CA VAL A 45 18.62 47.92 -18.17
C VAL A 45 17.45 48.55 -18.96
N LEU A 46 17.15 48.09 -20.14
CA LEU A 46 15.99 48.59 -20.88
C LEU A 46 14.67 48.33 -20.16
N ARG A 47 14.51 47.15 -19.54
CA ARG A 47 13.34 46.83 -18.71
C ARG A 47 13.22 47.80 -17.50
N TRP A 48 14.32 48.06 -16.87
CA TRP A 48 14.38 49.03 -15.76
C TRP A 48 14.02 50.43 -16.20
N ARG A 49 14.57 50.94 -17.32
CA ARG A 49 14.26 52.25 -17.90
C ARG A 49 12.82 52.41 -18.23
N SER A 50 12.21 51.37 -18.80
CA SER A 50 10.79 51.36 -19.20
C SER A 50 9.79 51.14 -18.06
N ALA A 51 10.26 50.81 -16.85
CA ALA A 51 9.44 50.50 -15.69
C ALA A 51 8.99 51.76 -14.94
N GLY A 52 7.77 51.77 -14.48
CA GLY A 52 7.24 52.83 -13.60
C GLY A 52 7.79 52.73 -12.16
N PRO A 53 7.66 53.80 -11.35
CA PRO A 53 8.23 53.87 -9.99
C PRO A 53 7.83 52.67 -9.10
N GLY A 54 6.56 52.27 -9.12
CA GLY A 54 6.08 51.12 -8.32
C GLY A 54 6.68 49.78 -8.74
N GLN A 55 6.96 49.57 -10.01
CA GLN A 55 7.59 48.36 -10.52
C GLN A 55 9.09 48.30 -10.20
N ARG A 56 9.75 49.47 -10.12
CA ARG A 56 11.15 49.59 -9.68
C ARG A 56 11.27 49.35 -8.18
N ALA A 57 10.37 49.93 -7.38
CA ALA A 57 10.35 49.73 -5.95
C ALA A 57 10.11 48.27 -5.54
N SER A 58 9.25 47.59 -6.23
CA SER A 58 8.95 46.14 -6.00
C SER A 58 9.92 45.18 -6.70
N LEU A 59 10.84 45.67 -7.52
CA LEU A 59 11.70 44.89 -8.43
C LEU A 59 10.95 44.00 -9.43
N ALA A 60 9.67 44.18 -9.62
CA ALA A 60 8.84 43.35 -10.52
C ALA A 60 9.31 43.42 -11.99
N CYS A 61 9.91 44.55 -12.39
CA CYS A 61 10.50 44.69 -13.73
C CYS A 61 11.75 43.82 -13.94
N LEU A 62 12.39 43.38 -12.87
CA LEU A 62 13.57 42.52 -12.87
C LEU A 62 13.26 41.05 -12.65
N GLU A 63 11.98 40.68 -12.54
CA GLU A 63 11.57 39.28 -12.47
C GLU A 63 11.52 38.62 -13.85
N ASP A 64 11.66 37.27 -13.86
CA ASP A 64 11.54 36.51 -15.09
C ASP A 64 10.08 36.51 -15.58
N ARG A 65 9.89 36.78 -16.87
CA ARG A 65 8.59 36.68 -17.49
C ARG A 65 8.30 35.19 -17.79
N PRO A 66 7.04 34.73 -17.63
CA PRO A 66 6.68 33.37 -17.98
C PRO A 66 6.95 33.12 -19.48
N SER A 67 7.68 32.05 -19.78
CA SER A 67 8.02 31.64 -21.17
C SER A 67 6.84 30.99 -21.90
N ARG A 68 5.68 30.86 -21.25
CA ARG A 68 4.48 30.27 -21.87
C ARG A 68 3.94 31.16 -22.98
N PRO A 69 3.60 30.57 -24.14
CA PRO A 69 2.93 31.28 -25.20
C PRO A 69 1.61 31.89 -24.67
N ARG A 70 1.34 33.12 -25.01
CA ARG A 70 0.05 33.81 -24.65
C ARG A 70 -1.15 33.14 -25.32
N ARG A 71 -0.97 32.50 -26.46
CA ARG A 71 -1.96 31.72 -27.19
C ARG A 71 -1.45 30.31 -27.43
N SER A 72 -2.27 29.32 -27.11
CA SER A 72 -2.03 27.92 -27.42
C SER A 72 -3.20 27.40 -28.27
N PRO A 73 -3.09 27.42 -29.60
CA PRO A 73 -4.20 27.03 -30.50
C PRO A 73 -4.72 25.62 -30.29
N ARG A 74 -3.88 24.74 -29.72
CA ARG A 74 -4.20 23.34 -29.42
C ARG A 74 -4.68 23.12 -27.97
N LEU A 75 -4.90 24.20 -27.21
CA LEU A 75 -5.42 24.07 -25.84
C LEU A 75 -6.92 23.76 -25.93
N LEU A 76 -7.34 22.76 -25.16
CA LEU A 76 -8.74 22.42 -25.02
C LEU A 76 -9.52 23.63 -24.45
N SER A 77 -10.71 23.89 -24.94
CA SER A 77 -11.56 24.94 -24.40
C SER A 77 -11.95 24.67 -22.95
N SER A 78 -12.29 25.69 -22.17
CA SER A 78 -12.80 25.49 -20.80
C SER A 78 -14.02 24.57 -20.79
N GLN A 79 -14.90 24.76 -21.77
CA GLN A 79 -16.13 23.97 -21.92
C GLN A 79 -15.82 22.47 -22.17
N ASP A 80 -14.82 22.15 -23.00
CA ASP A 80 -14.43 20.77 -23.22
C ASP A 80 -13.75 20.16 -21.99
N HIS A 81 -12.99 20.95 -21.24
CA HIS A 81 -12.46 20.50 -19.94
C HIS A 81 -13.58 20.10 -18.99
N ASP A 82 -14.64 20.87 -18.91
CA ASP A 82 -15.78 20.61 -18.04
C ASP A 82 -16.56 19.37 -18.49
N ARG A 83 -16.78 19.21 -19.82
CA ARG A 83 -17.39 17.99 -20.41
C ARG A 83 -16.60 16.72 -20.09
N VAL A 84 -15.27 16.77 -20.19
CA VAL A 84 -14.39 15.66 -19.82
C VAL A 84 -14.56 15.29 -18.35
N CYS A 85 -14.55 16.27 -17.45
CA CYS A 85 -14.67 16.06 -16.01
C CYS A 85 -16.08 15.59 -15.63
N GLU A 86 -17.11 16.11 -16.24
CA GLU A 86 -18.50 15.68 -16.01
C GLU A 86 -18.70 14.22 -16.43
N LEU A 87 -18.24 13.85 -17.63
CA LEU A 87 -18.33 12.48 -18.11
C LEU A 87 -17.58 11.53 -17.17
N ARG A 88 -16.42 11.94 -16.66
CA ARG A 88 -15.66 11.20 -15.65
C ARG A 88 -16.45 10.97 -14.37
N ARG A 89 -17.09 12.01 -13.82
CA ARG A 89 -17.88 11.92 -12.58
C ARG A 89 -19.10 11.04 -12.76
N ARG A 90 -19.85 11.24 -13.86
CA ARG A 90 -21.08 10.52 -14.14
C ARG A 90 -20.87 9.02 -14.40
N THR A 91 -19.87 8.67 -15.22
CA THR A 91 -19.68 7.28 -15.69
C THR A 91 -18.59 6.53 -14.96
N GLY A 92 -17.65 7.24 -14.36
CA GLY A 92 -16.43 6.62 -13.79
C GLY A 92 -15.46 6.08 -14.84
N TRP A 93 -15.67 6.36 -16.13
CA TRP A 93 -14.85 5.85 -17.23
C TRP A 93 -13.39 6.35 -17.13
N GLY A 94 -12.47 5.49 -17.59
CA GLY A 94 -11.07 5.86 -17.75
C GLY A 94 -10.83 6.80 -18.93
N PRO A 95 -9.63 7.44 -18.99
CA PRO A 95 -9.30 8.41 -20.04
C PRO A 95 -9.51 7.89 -21.47
N ARG A 96 -9.28 6.59 -21.72
CA ARG A 96 -9.45 5.99 -23.06
C ARG A 96 -10.90 6.00 -23.55
N LEU A 97 -11.84 5.63 -22.68
CA LEU A 97 -13.27 5.61 -23.03
C LEU A 97 -13.82 7.03 -23.22
N ILE A 98 -13.41 7.96 -22.34
CA ILE A 98 -13.78 9.37 -22.45
C ILE A 98 -13.23 9.97 -23.75
N ALA A 99 -11.98 9.67 -24.08
CA ALA A 99 -11.33 10.11 -25.32
C ALA A 99 -12.09 9.62 -26.55
N SER A 100 -12.47 8.35 -26.58
CA SER A 100 -13.27 7.75 -27.64
C SER A 100 -14.65 8.44 -27.77
N GLN A 101 -15.32 8.65 -26.64
CA GLN A 101 -16.68 9.27 -26.62
C GLN A 101 -16.68 10.72 -27.08
N LEU A 102 -15.61 11.46 -26.78
CA LEU A 102 -15.51 12.89 -27.10
C LEU A 102 -14.68 13.17 -28.37
N SER A 103 -14.21 12.13 -29.06
CA SER A 103 -13.32 12.22 -30.23
C SER A 103 -12.07 13.07 -29.94
N LEU A 104 -11.51 12.93 -28.73
CA LEU A 104 -10.32 13.63 -28.28
C LEU A 104 -9.13 12.68 -28.17
N PRO A 105 -7.88 13.16 -28.36
CA PRO A 105 -6.70 12.36 -28.09
C PRO A 105 -6.65 11.89 -26.62
N HIS A 106 -6.32 10.62 -26.38
CA HIS A 106 -6.21 10.05 -25.04
C HIS A 106 -5.29 10.86 -24.10
N SER A 107 -4.13 11.30 -24.63
CA SER A 107 -3.17 12.11 -23.87
C SER A 107 -3.75 13.46 -23.43
N THR A 108 -4.60 14.06 -24.26
CA THR A 108 -5.29 15.33 -23.96
C THR A 108 -6.28 15.14 -22.82
N VAL A 109 -7.11 14.07 -22.88
CA VAL A 109 -8.06 13.75 -21.82
C VAL A 109 -7.34 13.40 -20.51
N SER A 110 -6.27 12.63 -20.57
CA SER A 110 -5.47 12.27 -19.38
C SER A 110 -4.92 13.50 -18.67
N ARG A 111 -4.30 14.43 -19.44
CA ARG A 111 -3.78 15.70 -18.89
C ARG A 111 -4.90 16.62 -18.37
N CYS A 112 -6.05 16.62 -19.03
CA CYS A 112 -7.21 17.37 -18.56
C CYS A 112 -7.66 16.90 -17.17
N LEU A 113 -7.86 15.57 -17.01
CA LEU A 113 -8.26 14.97 -15.75
C LEU A 113 -7.23 15.20 -14.64
N GLU A 114 -5.94 15.15 -14.98
CA GLU A 114 -4.85 15.41 -14.05
C GLU A 114 -4.87 16.87 -13.55
N ARG A 115 -4.93 17.85 -14.47
CA ARG A 115 -4.97 19.29 -14.14
C ARG A 115 -6.18 19.67 -13.29
N ARG A 116 -7.31 19.00 -13.50
CA ARG A 116 -8.56 19.22 -12.76
C ARG A 116 -8.71 18.34 -11.52
N GLY A 117 -7.68 17.56 -11.14
CA GLY A 117 -7.71 16.68 -9.97
C GLY A 117 -8.68 15.50 -10.09
N CYS A 118 -9.15 15.18 -11.30
CA CYS A 118 -10.15 14.13 -11.58
C CYS A 118 -9.53 12.82 -12.08
N SER A 119 -8.21 12.71 -12.10
CA SER A 119 -7.50 11.52 -12.60
C SER A 119 -7.79 10.27 -11.78
N ARG A 120 -7.93 10.41 -10.47
CA ARG A 120 -8.32 9.32 -9.56
C ARG A 120 -9.83 9.34 -9.33
N ARG A 121 -10.45 8.16 -9.43
CA ARG A 121 -11.86 8.02 -9.03
C ARG A 121 -11.95 8.20 -7.52
N PRO A 122 -12.84 9.09 -7.01
CA PRO A 122 -13.06 9.16 -5.57
C PRO A 122 -13.50 7.76 -5.11
N LYS A 123 -12.81 7.23 -4.12
CA LYS A 123 -13.26 6.00 -3.48
C LYS A 123 -14.58 6.32 -2.80
N PRO A 124 -15.62 5.46 -2.92
CA PRO A 124 -16.82 5.64 -2.13
C PRO A 124 -16.41 5.77 -0.66
N SER A 125 -17.01 6.71 0.05
CA SER A 125 -16.81 6.83 1.51
C SER A 125 -17.06 5.46 2.11
N ARG A 126 -16.06 4.87 2.71
CA ARG A 126 -16.27 3.67 3.52
C ARG A 126 -17.13 4.13 4.68
N GLY A 127 -18.35 3.60 4.78
CA GLY A 127 -19.15 3.76 5.98
C GLY A 127 -18.31 3.43 7.22
N GLU A 128 -18.70 3.96 8.34
CA GLU A 128 -18.02 3.74 9.62
C GLU A 128 -17.69 2.25 9.80
N VAL A 129 -16.40 1.92 9.90
CA VAL A 129 -15.97 0.53 10.08
C VAL A 129 -16.24 0.17 11.54
N VAL A 130 -17.38 -0.47 11.78
CA VAL A 130 -17.65 -1.06 13.10
C VAL A 130 -16.66 -2.19 13.31
N ARG A 131 -15.71 -1.97 14.21
CA ARG A 131 -14.72 -2.97 14.59
C ARG A 131 -15.35 -3.91 15.63
N HIS A 132 -15.63 -5.13 15.20
CA HIS A 132 -16.03 -6.19 16.13
C HIS A 132 -14.76 -6.87 16.67
N GLU A 133 -14.58 -6.80 17.96
CA GLU A 133 -13.56 -7.55 18.68
C GLU A 133 -14.24 -8.20 19.90
N TRP A 134 -13.97 -9.48 20.09
CA TRP A 134 -14.46 -10.19 21.27
C TRP A 134 -13.71 -9.73 22.52
N PRO A 135 -14.40 -9.66 23.68
CA PRO A 135 -13.85 -9.02 24.86
C PRO A 135 -12.67 -9.75 25.50
N CYS A 136 -12.62 -11.08 25.41
CA CYS A 136 -11.58 -11.88 26.05
C CYS A 136 -10.85 -12.81 25.10
N PRO A 137 -9.56 -13.15 25.37
CA PRO A 137 -8.86 -14.22 24.67
C PRO A 137 -9.63 -15.54 24.79
N GLY A 138 -9.73 -16.28 23.69
CA GLY A 138 -10.47 -17.56 23.63
C GLY A 138 -11.97 -17.44 23.36
N ASP A 139 -12.58 -16.26 23.49
CA ASP A 139 -14.00 -16.08 23.18
C ASP A 139 -14.33 -16.47 21.73
N LEU A 140 -13.42 -16.20 20.78
CA LEU A 140 -13.55 -16.60 19.39
C LEU A 140 -12.18 -16.89 18.76
N LEU A 141 -12.01 -18.10 18.27
CA LEU A 141 -10.93 -18.48 17.39
C LEU A 141 -11.42 -18.48 15.94
N GLN A 142 -10.67 -17.85 15.02
CA GLN A 142 -10.96 -17.90 13.57
C GLN A 142 -9.99 -18.87 12.90
N MET A 143 -10.50 -19.80 12.10
CA MET A 143 -9.72 -20.85 11.44
C MET A 143 -9.91 -20.78 9.92
N ASP A 144 -8.81 -20.97 9.18
CA ASP A 144 -8.82 -20.97 7.73
C ASP A 144 -7.55 -21.67 7.18
N VAL A 145 -7.61 -22.09 5.90
CA VAL A 145 -6.49 -22.75 5.21
C VAL A 145 -5.98 -21.91 4.05
N LYS A 146 -4.65 -21.81 3.94
CA LYS A 146 -3.98 -21.09 2.86
C LYS A 146 -3.06 -22.00 2.07
N ARG A 147 -3.24 -22.03 0.74
CA ARG A 147 -2.38 -22.78 -0.17
C ARG A 147 -1.10 -22.01 -0.47
N PHE A 148 0.03 -22.71 -0.36
CA PHE A 148 1.34 -22.26 -0.79
C PHE A 148 1.91 -23.21 -1.84
N ALA A 149 2.35 -22.67 -2.99
CA ALA A 149 3.02 -23.48 -3.99
C ALA A 149 4.31 -24.06 -3.39
N ARG A 150 4.55 -25.35 -3.63
CA ARG A 150 5.83 -25.99 -3.36
C ARG A 150 6.83 -25.63 -4.44
N PHE A 151 8.08 -25.69 -4.10
CA PHE A 151 9.20 -25.52 -5.03
C PHE A 151 10.41 -26.32 -4.55
N SER A 152 11.10 -26.93 -5.48
CA SER A 152 12.31 -27.72 -5.24
C SER A 152 13.56 -26.83 -5.17
N SER A 153 13.55 -25.72 -5.93
CA SER A 153 14.63 -24.75 -6.02
C SER A 153 14.12 -23.31 -6.16
N PRO A 154 14.93 -22.31 -5.80
CA PRO A 154 14.52 -20.91 -5.93
C PRO A 154 14.12 -20.55 -7.37
N GLY A 155 13.01 -19.84 -7.52
CA GLY A 155 12.55 -19.37 -8.82
C GLY A 155 13.40 -18.22 -9.39
N HIS A 156 13.17 -17.88 -10.65
CA HIS A 156 13.91 -16.84 -11.38
C HIS A 156 13.90 -15.45 -10.70
N ALA A 157 12.88 -15.14 -9.93
CA ALA A 157 12.83 -13.88 -9.15
C ALA A 157 13.93 -13.79 -8.08
N VAL A 158 14.48 -14.94 -7.65
CA VAL A 158 15.58 -15.02 -6.68
C VAL A 158 16.93 -15.24 -7.36
N THR A 159 16.96 -16.09 -8.39
CA THR A 159 18.19 -16.50 -9.07
C THR A 159 18.58 -15.58 -10.23
N GLY A 160 17.62 -14.82 -10.80
CA GLY A 160 17.80 -14.10 -12.07
C GLY A 160 17.75 -15.01 -13.31
N ASP A 161 17.82 -16.32 -13.13
CA ASP A 161 17.86 -17.31 -14.21
C ASP A 161 16.45 -17.81 -14.55
N ARG A 162 16.05 -17.61 -15.82
CA ARG A 162 14.76 -18.07 -16.34
C ARG A 162 14.82 -19.46 -16.99
N SER A 163 15.97 -20.06 -17.15
CA SER A 163 16.14 -21.37 -17.78
C SER A 163 15.35 -22.48 -17.07
N ARG A 164 15.23 -22.36 -15.75
CA ARG A 164 14.47 -23.26 -14.89
C ARG A 164 13.00 -22.86 -14.66
N SER A 165 12.52 -21.83 -15.34
CA SER A 165 11.13 -21.40 -15.20
C SER A 165 10.16 -22.54 -15.56
N GLY A 166 9.25 -22.86 -14.62
CA GLY A 166 8.28 -23.93 -14.78
C GLY A 166 8.80 -25.35 -14.46
N ALA A 167 10.04 -25.52 -13.97
CA ALA A 167 10.56 -26.82 -13.55
C ALA A 167 9.65 -27.49 -12.50
N ASP A 168 9.29 -26.81 -11.45
CA ASP A 168 8.40 -27.33 -10.38
C ASP A 168 7.03 -27.78 -10.91
N LYS A 169 6.50 -27.11 -11.94
CA LYS A 169 5.26 -27.51 -12.60
C LYS A 169 5.43 -28.79 -13.40
N ARG A 170 6.54 -28.98 -14.09
CA ARG A 170 6.88 -30.20 -14.82
C ARG A 170 7.12 -31.36 -13.85
N GLU A 171 7.80 -31.10 -12.73
CA GLU A 171 8.07 -32.07 -11.66
C GLU A 171 6.82 -32.34 -10.77
N ARG A 172 5.70 -31.65 -10.99
CA ARG A 172 4.46 -31.79 -10.23
C ARG A 172 4.64 -31.63 -8.72
N VAL A 173 5.47 -30.68 -8.27
CA VAL A 173 5.80 -30.47 -6.86
C VAL A 173 4.58 -30.13 -6.00
N GLY A 174 3.52 -29.58 -6.60
CA GLY A 174 2.22 -29.37 -5.97
C GLY A 174 2.16 -28.21 -4.97
N TYR A 175 1.34 -28.40 -3.95
CA TYR A 175 1.07 -27.37 -2.92
C TYR A 175 1.24 -27.98 -1.52
N GLU A 176 1.49 -27.12 -0.57
CA GLU A 176 1.32 -27.36 0.87
C GLU A 176 0.23 -26.41 1.40
N LEU A 177 -0.48 -26.83 2.41
CA LEU A 177 -1.59 -26.10 3.00
C LEU A 177 -1.22 -25.66 4.40
N ALA A 178 -1.24 -24.34 4.62
CA ALA A 178 -1.07 -23.76 5.94
C ALA A 178 -2.45 -23.68 6.62
N HIS A 179 -2.68 -24.57 7.55
CA HIS A 179 -3.83 -24.53 8.44
C HIS A 179 -3.54 -23.52 9.54
N SER A 180 -4.39 -22.55 9.73
CA SER A 180 -4.15 -21.44 10.65
C SER A 180 -5.35 -21.18 11.56
N VAL A 181 -5.07 -20.94 12.82
CA VAL A 181 -6.05 -20.47 13.80
C VAL A 181 -5.51 -19.18 14.43
N ILE A 182 -6.34 -18.19 14.59
CA ILE A 182 -6.02 -16.93 15.27
C ILE A 182 -7.08 -16.61 16.31
N ASP A 183 -6.66 -16.19 17.48
CA ASP A 183 -7.57 -15.66 18.50
C ASP A 183 -8.02 -14.23 18.15
N ASP A 184 -9.31 -14.02 18.18
CA ASP A 184 -9.95 -12.76 17.79
C ASP A 184 -9.52 -11.59 18.65
N HIS A 185 -9.32 -11.79 19.96
CA HIS A 185 -8.94 -10.76 20.91
C HIS A 185 -7.43 -10.49 20.91
N SER A 186 -6.63 -11.50 21.23
CA SER A 186 -5.19 -11.34 21.42
C SER A 186 -4.39 -11.22 20.11
N ARG A 187 -4.91 -11.77 19.02
CA ARG A 187 -4.20 -11.97 17.73
C ARG A 187 -3.10 -13.07 17.81
N ILE A 188 -3.03 -13.83 18.89
CA ILE A 188 -2.19 -15.03 18.94
C ILE A 188 -2.61 -15.97 17.81
N ALA A 189 -1.62 -16.51 17.12
CA ALA A 189 -1.85 -17.40 16.00
C ALA A 189 -1.09 -18.72 16.14
N PHE A 190 -1.70 -19.78 15.66
CA PHE A 190 -1.11 -21.10 15.50
C PHE A 190 -1.24 -21.53 14.05
N THR A 191 -0.18 -22.06 13.47
CA THR A 191 -0.18 -22.50 12.06
C THR A 191 0.71 -23.71 11.88
N GLU A 192 0.21 -24.69 11.14
CA GLU A 192 0.94 -25.87 10.68
C GLU A 192 0.82 -26.05 9.18
N LEU A 193 1.78 -26.73 8.58
CA LEU A 193 1.77 -27.10 7.16
C LEU A 193 1.36 -28.54 7.00
N HIS A 194 0.36 -28.79 6.17
CA HIS A 194 -0.15 -30.11 5.85
C HIS A 194 -0.20 -30.36 4.35
N PRO A 195 -0.19 -31.61 3.90
CA PRO A 195 -0.30 -31.94 2.47
C PRO A 195 -1.73 -31.76 1.94
N ASP A 196 -2.73 -31.77 2.80
CA ASP A 196 -4.14 -31.75 2.43
C ASP A 196 -5.02 -31.02 3.48
N GLU A 197 -6.32 -30.94 3.20
CA GLU A 197 -7.36 -30.40 4.08
C GLU A 197 -8.48 -31.44 4.33
N ARG A 198 -8.09 -32.72 4.45
CA ARG A 198 -9.02 -33.81 4.74
C ARG A 198 -9.56 -33.70 6.17
N ALA A 199 -10.67 -34.41 6.43
CA ALA A 199 -11.34 -34.35 7.71
C ALA A 199 -10.42 -34.71 8.90
N GLU A 200 -9.65 -35.79 8.74
CA GLU A 200 -8.71 -36.25 9.76
C GLU A 200 -7.60 -35.21 10.02
N THR A 201 -7.04 -34.64 8.93
CA THR A 201 -5.99 -33.63 9.00
C THR A 201 -6.49 -32.37 9.72
N VAL A 202 -7.69 -31.89 9.37
CA VAL A 202 -8.30 -30.73 10.00
C VAL A 202 -8.60 -30.99 11.47
N THR A 203 -9.12 -32.17 11.81
CA THR A 203 -9.43 -32.52 13.21
C THR A 203 -8.19 -32.58 14.07
N ALA A 204 -7.16 -33.32 13.62
CA ALA A 204 -5.90 -33.44 14.35
C ALA A 204 -5.14 -32.09 14.48
N PHE A 205 -5.21 -31.24 13.46
CA PHE A 205 -4.69 -29.87 13.55
C PHE A 205 -5.45 -29.06 14.60
N THR A 206 -6.80 -29.16 14.60
CA THR A 206 -7.63 -28.41 15.55
C THR A 206 -7.34 -28.82 16.98
N GLU A 207 -7.18 -30.13 17.26
CA GLU A 207 -6.82 -30.64 18.57
C GLU A 207 -5.48 -30.04 19.07
N ARG A 208 -4.45 -30.03 18.22
CA ARG A 208 -3.15 -29.42 18.57
C ARG A 208 -3.25 -27.90 18.75
N ALA A 209 -4.07 -27.23 17.94
CA ALA A 209 -4.31 -25.79 18.09
C ALA A 209 -4.98 -25.48 19.43
N LEU A 210 -6.00 -26.26 19.85
CA LEU A 210 -6.66 -26.11 21.14
C LEU A 210 -5.66 -26.31 22.29
N ALA A 211 -4.83 -27.35 22.24
CA ALA A 211 -3.77 -27.61 23.21
C ALA A 211 -2.78 -26.43 23.30
N PHE A 212 -2.37 -25.86 22.15
CA PHE A 212 -1.50 -24.69 22.10
C PHE A 212 -2.11 -23.48 22.80
N PHE A 213 -3.39 -23.13 22.52
CA PHE A 213 -4.04 -22.00 23.16
C PHE A 213 -4.20 -22.21 24.67
N ARG A 214 -4.59 -23.40 25.11
CA ARG A 214 -4.66 -23.75 26.55
C ARG A 214 -3.30 -23.67 27.25
N GLY A 215 -2.23 -24.08 26.57
CA GLY A 215 -0.87 -23.92 27.09
C GLY A 215 -0.44 -22.47 27.33
N LEU A 216 -1.14 -21.52 26.72
CA LEU A 216 -0.98 -20.08 26.96
C LEU A 216 -1.99 -19.50 27.98
N GLY A 217 -2.83 -20.33 28.59
CA GLY A 217 -3.90 -19.90 29.50
C GLY A 217 -5.11 -19.31 28.78
N ILE A 218 -5.28 -19.61 27.49
CA ILE A 218 -6.44 -19.18 26.70
C ILE A 218 -7.42 -20.35 26.59
N GLU A 219 -8.62 -20.20 27.14
CA GLU A 219 -9.67 -21.21 27.06
C GLU A 219 -10.59 -20.95 25.85
N PRO A 220 -10.52 -21.77 24.79
CA PRO A 220 -11.33 -21.60 23.58
C PRO A 220 -12.82 -21.89 23.87
N ARG A 221 -13.69 -20.96 23.51
CA ARG A 221 -15.15 -21.10 23.66
C ARG A 221 -15.86 -21.29 22.33
N ARG A 222 -15.34 -20.68 21.27
CA ARG A 222 -15.94 -20.72 19.94
C ARG A 222 -14.88 -20.82 18.88
N ILE A 223 -15.17 -21.60 17.82
CA ILE A 223 -14.36 -21.61 16.60
C ILE A 223 -15.23 -21.16 15.43
N GLN A 224 -14.73 -20.25 14.64
CA GLN A 224 -15.36 -19.80 13.41
C GLN A 224 -14.54 -20.22 12.18
N THR A 225 -15.24 -20.81 11.19
CA THR A 225 -14.65 -21.24 9.92
C THR A 225 -15.43 -20.65 8.74
N ASP A 226 -14.91 -20.79 7.55
CA ASP A 226 -15.71 -20.65 6.35
C ASP A 226 -16.66 -21.84 6.16
N ASN A 227 -17.40 -21.85 5.02
CA ASN A 227 -18.36 -22.91 4.71
C ASN A 227 -17.73 -24.06 3.90
N HIS A 228 -16.41 -24.24 3.95
CA HIS A 228 -15.76 -25.32 3.22
C HIS A 228 -16.15 -26.72 3.78
N PHE A 229 -16.22 -27.71 2.89
CA PHE A 229 -16.67 -29.06 3.25
C PHE A 229 -15.83 -29.70 4.35
N SER A 230 -14.52 -29.44 4.39
CA SER A 230 -13.62 -29.96 5.40
C SER A 230 -13.95 -29.53 6.83
N TYR A 231 -14.76 -28.48 6.99
CA TYR A 231 -15.29 -28.01 8.27
C TYR A 231 -16.74 -28.42 8.48
N VAL A 232 -17.62 -28.05 7.53
CA VAL A 232 -19.09 -28.19 7.71
C VAL A 232 -19.54 -29.64 7.71
N LYS A 233 -18.93 -30.49 6.87
CA LYS A 233 -19.28 -31.92 6.77
C LYS A 233 -18.36 -32.82 7.58
N ASN A 234 -17.40 -32.26 8.31
CA ASN A 234 -16.45 -33.01 9.11
C ASN A 234 -17.09 -33.47 10.42
N ARG A 235 -17.40 -34.76 10.50
CA ARG A 235 -18.03 -35.37 11.68
C ARG A 235 -17.05 -35.43 12.85
N SER A 236 -15.81 -35.83 12.63
CA SER A 236 -14.81 -35.93 13.70
C SER A 236 -14.45 -34.58 14.30
N LEU A 237 -14.41 -33.51 13.50
CA LEU A 237 -14.24 -32.14 14.02
C LEU A 237 -15.42 -31.74 14.92
N ARG A 238 -16.64 -32.08 14.51
CA ARG A 238 -17.83 -31.76 15.29
C ARG A 238 -17.87 -32.52 16.62
N GLU A 239 -17.49 -33.79 16.60
CA GLU A 239 -17.37 -34.63 17.79
C GLU A 239 -16.30 -34.10 18.75
N LEU A 240 -15.13 -33.76 18.22
CA LEU A 240 -14.06 -33.11 18.99
C LEU A 240 -14.53 -31.83 19.67
N LEU A 241 -15.11 -30.88 18.92
CA LEU A 241 -15.55 -29.61 19.46
C LEU A 241 -16.68 -29.75 20.49
N ALA A 242 -17.59 -30.71 20.29
CA ALA A 242 -18.65 -31.01 21.23
C ALA A 242 -18.09 -31.61 22.55
N ALA A 243 -17.12 -32.51 22.48
CA ALA A 243 -16.45 -33.09 23.64
C ALA A 243 -15.68 -32.02 24.45
N GLU A 244 -15.15 -31.03 23.76
CA GLU A 244 -14.41 -29.91 24.37
C GLU A 244 -15.34 -28.74 24.82
N GLY A 245 -16.66 -28.84 24.62
CA GLY A 245 -17.61 -27.80 24.95
C GLY A 245 -17.49 -26.51 24.10
N ILE A 246 -16.90 -26.64 22.90
CA ILE A 246 -16.60 -25.51 22.01
C ILE A 246 -17.68 -25.38 20.94
N SER A 247 -18.28 -24.21 20.79
CA SER A 247 -19.26 -23.94 19.74
C SER A 247 -18.63 -23.72 18.39
N HIS A 248 -19.10 -24.43 17.34
CA HIS A 248 -18.67 -24.22 15.97
C HIS A 248 -19.61 -23.26 15.25
N HIS A 249 -19.05 -22.18 14.69
CA HIS A 249 -19.77 -21.19 13.90
C HIS A 249 -19.22 -21.13 12.47
N THR A 250 -20.09 -21.04 11.49
CA THR A 250 -19.69 -20.77 10.11
C THR A 250 -20.02 -19.32 9.74
N ILE A 251 -19.22 -18.73 8.86
CA ILE A 251 -19.51 -17.39 8.34
C ILE A 251 -20.82 -17.41 7.53
N ARG A 252 -21.55 -16.30 7.55
CA ARG A 252 -22.71 -16.16 6.67
C ARG A 252 -22.25 -16.21 5.21
N PRO A 253 -22.99 -16.90 4.32
CA PRO A 253 -22.68 -16.92 2.90
C PRO A 253 -22.48 -15.50 2.35
N ARG A 254 -21.48 -15.32 1.48
CA ARG A 254 -21.13 -14.02 0.85
C ARG A 254 -20.74 -12.90 1.83
N THR A 255 -20.33 -13.24 3.06
CA THR A 255 -19.92 -12.25 4.06
C THR A 255 -18.50 -12.54 4.55
N PRO A 256 -17.46 -12.36 3.71
CA PRO A 256 -16.05 -12.67 4.06
C PRO A 256 -15.53 -11.82 5.23
N ARG A 257 -16.18 -10.70 5.54
CA ARG A 257 -15.78 -9.81 6.65
C ARG A 257 -15.77 -10.52 8.02
N HIS A 258 -16.53 -11.59 8.18
CA HIS A 258 -16.60 -12.32 9.44
C HIS A 258 -15.30 -13.06 9.75
N ASN A 259 -14.55 -13.52 8.75
CA ASN A 259 -13.25 -14.20 8.91
C ASN A 259 -12.04 -13.27 8.67
N GLY A 260 -12.25 -11.97 8.77
CA GLY A 260 -11.27 -10.95 8.37
C GLY A 260 -9.96 -10.97 9.14
N LYS A 261 -9.93 -11.49 10.39
CA LYS A 261 -8.71 -11.51 11.20
C LYS A 261 -7.77 -12.63 10.77
N VAL A 262 -8.30 -13.84 10.50
CA VAL A 262 -7.48 -14.94 9.95
C VAL A 262 -7.04 -14.64 8.52
N GLU A 263 -7.89 -14.02 7.70
CA GLU A 263 -7.50 -13.57 6.36
C GLU A 263 -6.36 -12.54 6.42
N ARG A 264 -6.44 -11.58 7.34
CA ARG A 264 -5.39 -10.59 7.55
C ARG A 264 -4.11 -11.22 8.07
N TYR A 265 -4.22 -12.17 8.99
CA TYR A 265 -3.09 -12.96 9.46
C TYR A 265 -2.42 -13.71 8.30
N GLN A 266 -3.19 -14.40 7.47
CA GLN A 266 -2.68 -15.12 6.30
C GLN A 266 -2.01 -14.22 5.26
N GLN A 267 -2.48 -12.97 5.11
CA GLN A 267 -1.79 -11.98 4.27
C GLN A 267 -0.41 -11.64 4.88
N THR A 268 -0.31 -11.51 6.19
CA THR A 268 0.94 -11.25 6.91
C THR A 268 1.88 -12.45 6.80
N LEU A 269 1.37 -13.67 7.07
CA LEU A 269 2.09 -14.94 6.88
C LEU A 269 2.66 -15.05 5.46
N LYS A 270 1.84 -14.77 4.44
CA LYS A 270 2.29 -14.79 3.04
C LYS A 270 3.39 -13.78 2.77
N ARG A 271 3.25 -12.54 3.26
CA ARG A 271 4.20 -11.45 2.97
C ARG A 271 5.52 -11.60 3.72
N GLU A 272 5.47 -11.98 4.98
CA GLU A 272 6.64 -11.95 5.87
C GLU A 272 7.36 -13.29 5.92
N TRP A 273 6.62 -14.42 5.93
CA TRP A 273 7.20 -15.75 5.89
C TRP A 273 7.17 -16.36 4.49
N GLY A 274 6.01 -16.48 3.86
CA GLY A 274 5.85 -17.26 2.62
C GLY A 274 6.65 -16.72 1.43
N LEU A 275 6.73 -15.40 1.28
CA LEU A 275 7.39 -14.68 0.18
C LEU A 275 8.42 -13.64 0.64
N GLY A 276 8.45 -13.28 1.93
CA GLY A 276 9.31 -12.24 2.48
C GLY A 276 10.77 -12.64 2.63
N GLN A 277 11.06 -13.93 2.61
CA GLN A 277 12.38 -14.51 2.77
C GLN A 277 12.80 -15.28 1.51
N ARG A 278 14.11 -15.39 1.29
CA ARG A 278 14.67 -16.18 0.19
C ARG A 278 14.96 -17.60 0.68
N TYR A 279 14.10 -18.54 0.31
CA TYR A 279 14.25 -19.95 0.69
C TYR A 279 14.89 -20.75 -0.45
N ARG A 280 15.71 -21.73 -0.08
CA ARG A 280 16.34 -22.64 -1.06
C ARG A 280 15.36 -23.71 -1.59
N SER A 281 14.37 -24.07 -0.78
CA SER A 281 13.32 -25.05 -1.11
C SER A 281 12.10 -24.86 -0.21
N SER A 282 10.98 -25.52 -0.54
CA SER A 282 9.81 -25.57 0.35
C SER A 282 10.13 -26.19 1.71
N ALA A 283 10.97 -27.20 1.77
CA ALA A 283 11.41 -27.79 3.04
C ALA A 283 12.20 -26.77 3.90
N HIS A 284 13.02 -25.92 3.29
CA HIS A 284 13.69 -24.83 4.00
C HIS A 284 12.68 -23.80 4.50
N ARG A 285 11.68 -23.45 3.68
CA ARG A 285 10.58 -22.56 4.08
C ARG A 285 9.80 -23.14 5.27
N ALA A 286 9.43 -24.42 5.21
CA ALA A 286 8.69 -25.08 6.27
C ALA A 286 9.44 -25.05 7.61
N ARG A 287 10.74 -25.31 7.61
CA ARG A 287 11.58 -25.23 8.82
C ARG A 287 11.64 -23.85 9.46
N ALA A 288 11.46 -22.80 8.68
CA ALA A 288 11.45 -21.44 9.21
C ALA A 288 10.10 -21.01 9.82
N LEU A 289 9.02 -21.79 9.63
CA LEU A 289 7.68 -21.44 10.11
C LEU A 289 7.60 -21.33 11.64
N PRO A 290 8.10 -22.27 12.45
CA PRO A 290 8.02 -22.17 13.90
C PRO A 290 8.70 -20.91 14.44
N HIS A 291 9.90 -20.57 13.96
CA HIS A 291 10.61 -19.35 14.36
C HIS A 291 9.85 -18.07 13.98
N TRP A 292 9.25 -18.06 12.79
CA TRP A 292 8.43 -16.93 12.38
C TRP A 292 7.16 -16.80 13.24
N LEU A 293 6.51 -17.91 13.59
CA LEU A 293 5.34 -17.91 14.47
C LEU A 293 5.66 -17.42 15.87
N GLU A 294 6.79 -17.86 16.42
CA GLU A 294 7.28 -17.36 17.70
C GLU A 294 7.49 -15.85 17.65
N HIS A 295 8.23 -15.36 16.62
CA HIS A 295 8.41 -13.92 16.40
C HIS A 295 7.07 -13.19 16.24
N TYR A 296 6.14 -13.74 15.45
CA TYR A 296 4.80 -13.16 15.24
C TYR A 296 4.06 -12.99 16.57
N ASN A 297 4.03 -14.01 17.39
CA ASN A 297 3.28 -14.03 18.65
C ASN A 297 3.95 -13.21 19.76
N THR A 298 5.27 -13.18 19.83
CA THR A 298 6.01 -12.63 20.98
C THR A 298 6.69 -11.28 20.74
N ALA A 299 7.07 -10.98 19.50
CA ALA A 299 7.90 -9.81 19.18
C ALA A 299 7.25 -8.86 18.16
N ARG A 300 6.53 -9.39 17.16
CA ARG A 300 5.95 -8.59 16.09
C ARG A 300 4.90 -7.61 16.61
N ARG A 301 5.08 -6.33 16.30
CA ARG A 301 4.14 -5.27 16.70
C ARG A 301 2.93 -5.24 15.78
N HIS A 302 1.74 -5.05 16.35
CA HIS A 302 0.46 -4.95 15.65
C HIS A 302 -0.21 -3.61 15.91
N SER A 303 -0.53 -2.87 14.86
CA SER A 303 -1.21 -1.58 14.95
C SER A 303 -2.57 -1.67 15.64
N GLU A 304 -3.32 -2.74 15.37
CA GLU A 304 -4.68 -2.94 15.90
C GLU A 304 -4.72 -3.18 17.42
N ILE A 305 -3.59 -3.55 18.03
CA ILE A 305 -3.47 -3.80 19.47
C ILE A 305 -2.47 -2.84 20.12
N GLY A 306 -2.42 -1.59 19.65
CA GLY A 306 -1.61 -0.54 20.23
C GLY A 306 -0.11 -0.72 19.99
N ASN A 307 0.28 -1.23 18.83
CA ASN A 307 1.68 -1.50 18.46
C ASN A 307 2.42 -2.41 19.45
N ARG A 308 1.72 -3.36 20.06
CA ARG A 308 2.28 -4.36 20.97
C ARG A 308 2.27 -5.74 20.30
N PRO A 309 3.07 -6.71 20.76
CA PRO A 309 2.99 -8.09 20.29
C PRO A 309 1.73 -8.78 20.83
N PRO A 310 1.19 -9.80 20.13
CA PRO A 310 0.00 -10.55 20.53
C PRO A 310 0.03 -11.07 21.96
N ILE A 311 1.14 -11.63 22.42
CA ILE A 311 1.32 -12.17 23.76
C ILE A 311 1.07 -11.15 24.88
N SER A 312 1.23 -9.85 24.62
CA SER A 312 1.00 -8.82 25.62
C SER A 312 -0.45 -8.70 26.05
N ARG A 313 -1.40 -9.17 25.23
CA ARG A 313 -2.82 -9.18 25.58
C ARG A 313 -3.21 -10.35 26.48
N VAL A 314 -2.54 -11.48 26.33
CA VAL A 314 -2.73 -12.65 27.18
C VAL A 314 -2.20 -12.39 28.60
N ARG A 315 -0.97 -11.88 28.72
CA ARG A 315 -0.34 -11.57 30.01
C ARG A 315 -1.10 -10.53 30.83
N LYS A 316 -1.84 -9.64 30.17
CA LYS A 316 -2.63 -8.60 30.86
C LYS A 316 -3.86 -9.18 31.57
N VAL A 317 -4.49 -10.17 30.98
CA VAL A 317 -5.67 -10.85 31.57
C VAL A 317 -5.24 -11.68 32.79
N LEU A 318 -4.16 -12.47 32.67
CA LEU A 318 -3.61 -13.28 33.75
C LEU A 318 -3.12 -12.46 34.97
N ARG A 319 -2.83 -11.16 34.82
CA ARG A 319 -2.44 -10.26 35.92
C ARG A 319 -3.60 -9.55 36.59
N GLN A 320 -4.79 -9.55 35.99
CA GLN A 320 -6.00 -8.96 36.58
C GLN A 320 -6.76 -9.94 37.46
N ASP A 321 -6.47 -11.24 37.31
CA ASP A 321 -7.10 -12.31 38.12
C ASP A 321 -6.20 -12.78 39.28
N SER A 322 -5.08 -12.12 39.52
CA SER A 322 -4.16 -12.34 40.66
C SER A 322 -4.06 -11.08 41.52
#